data_58c6a70efc209d702850485b86c17fb2
#
_entry.id   58c6a70efc209d702850485b86c17fb2
#
_cell.length_a   1.000
_cell.length_b   1.000
_cell.length_c   1.000
_cell.angle_alpha   90.00
_cell.angle_beta   90.00
_cell.angle_gamma   90.00
#
_symmetry.space_group_name_H-M   'P 1'
#
loop_
_entity.id
_entity.type
_entity.pdbx_description
1 polymer ?
#
loop_
_entity_poly.entity_id
_entity_poly.type
_entity_poly.pdbx_seq_one_letter_code
_entity_poly.pdbx_strand_id
1 'polypeptide(L)'
;MKKTIFLLILLFTTVLADEIDFNFDGWDRECYLYKPSCIPDNPGEDFEPVPLVLMFHGLGGEGEDNYDFTSLAEDSCFMVAFPSGMYNTWNLGPEAPGGHDIDDISYIEALVDTIYNYYPLDTNKIYATGHSAGGGFTNHLACATTKFTALGSAAAYLWTAFEHWGEGLDSDLAEEYNYLCDPMTIGYTMPMIHFHGRMDWGVFVEWGEMSAVQGALR
;
A
#
# COMPACT_ATOMS: atom_id res chain seq x y z
N MET A 1 55.29 -10.66 24.22
CA MET A 1 54.14 -11.20 23.54
C MET A 1 53.17 -10.04 23.22
N LYS A 2 53.12 -9.57 21.97
CA LYS A 2 52.18 -8.53 21.54
C LYS A 2 50.82 -9.19 21.24
N LYS A 3 49.78 -8.81 21.96
CA LYS A 3 48.42 -9.25 21.68
C LYS A 3 47.88 -8.38 20.53
N THR A 4 47.69 -8.95 19.36
CA THR A 4 47.02 -8.33 18.24
C THR A 4 45.53 -8.44 18.48
N ILE A 5 44.86 -7.29 18.71
CA ILE A 5 43.41 -7.21 18.80
C ILE A 5 42.89 -7.06 17.36
N PHE A 6 42.18 -8.08 16.86
CA PHE A 6 41.42 -8.01 15.65
C PHE A 6 40.09 -7.25 15.95
N LEU A 7 39.99 -6.01 15.49
CA LEU A 7 38.73 -5.26 15.51
C LEU A 7 37.91 -5.74 14.30
N LEU A 8 36.90 -6.55 14.57
CA LEU A 8 35.91 -6.95 13.57
C LEU A 8 34.98 -5.75 13.39
N ILE A 9 35.22 -4.93 12.37
CA ILE A 9 34.26 -3.90 11.95
C ILE A 9 33.14 -4.62 11.21
N LEU A 10 32.01 -4.86 11.88
CA LEU A 10 30.77 -5.17 11.22
C LEU A 10 30.32 -3.87 10.49
N LEU A 11 30.56 -3.83 9.20
CA LEU A 11 29.89 -2.86 8.32
C LEU A 11 28.41 -3.29 8.27
N PHE A 12 27.59 -2.68 9.10
CA PHE A 12 26.17 -2.62 8.85
C PHE A 12 26.01 -1.73 7.61
N THR A 13 25.83 -2.34 6.47
CA THR A 13 25.25 -1.63 5.33
C THR A 13 23.81 -1.32 5.72
N THR A 14 23.57 -0.11 6.18
CA THR A 14 22.19 0.41 6.24
C THR A 14 21.72 0.43 4.80
N VAL A 15 20.75 -0.40 4.49
CA VAL A 15 20.03 -0.34 3.24
C VAL A 15 19.28 0.97 3.26
N LEU A 16 19.79 1.96 2.54
CA LEU A 16 19.15 3.26 2.41
C LEU A 16 18.10 3.12 1.30
N ALA A 17 16.84 3.33 1.66
CA ALA A 17 15.81 3.63 0.68
C ALA A 17 16.03 5.07 0.20
N ASP A 18 15.80 5.34 -1.08
CA ASP A 18 15.78 6.68 -1.61
C ASP A 18 14.50 7.37 -1.14
N GLU A 19 14.60 8.57 -0.58
CA GLU A 19 13.45 9.38 -0.21
C GLU A 19 12.95 10.14 -1.45
N ILE A 20 11.66 10.03 -1.71
CA ILE A 20 10.97 10.74 -2.80
C ILE A 20 9.98 11.70 -2.17
N ASP A 21 10.32 12.99 -2.23
CA ASP A 21 9.43 14.07 -1.81
C ASP A 21 8.87 14.78 -3.03
N PHE A 22 7.58 15.01 -3.05
CA PHE A 22 6.97 15.88 -4.04
C PHE A 22 5.67 16.51 -3.54
N ASN A 23 5.37 17.71 -4.05
CA ASN A 23 4.11 18.36 -3.75
C ASN A 23 3.01 17.80 -4.67
N PHE A 24 1.96 17.27 -4.06
CA PHE A 24 0.77 16.78 -4.76
C PHE A 24 -0.47 17.48 -4.22
N ASP A 25 -1.20 18.16 -5.07
CA ASP A 25 -2.42 18.91 -4.76
C ASP A 25 -2.27 19.89 -3.56
N GLY A 26 -1.09 20.52 -3.46
CA GLY A 26 -0.77 21.47 -2.40
C GLY A 26 -0.28 20.85 -1.09
N TRP A 27 -0.15 19.51 -1.03
CA TRP A 27 0.39 18.77 0.11
C TRP A 27 1.79 18.25 -0.19
N ASP A 28 2.71 18.43 0.75
CA ASP A 28 4.02 17.80 0.69
C ASP A 28 3.86 16.31 1.06
N ARG A 29 4.25 15.44 0.13
CA ARG A 29 4.09 13.99 0.24
C ARG A 29 5.46 13.34 0.27
N GLU A 30 5.59 12.32 1.10
CA GLU A 30 6.82 11.58 1.33
C GLU A 30 6.63 10.11 0.95
N CYS A 31 7.64 9.53 0.32
CA CYS A 31 7.70 8.11 0.04
C CYS A 31 9.15 7.63 0.10
N TYR A 32 9.39 6.55 0.80
CA TYR A 32 10.68 5.85 0.76
C TYR A 32 10.64 4.76 -0.29
N LEU A 33 11.63 4.78 -1.20
CA LEU A 33 11.72 3.81 -2.28
C LEU A 33 12.95 2.92 -2.10
N TYR A 34 12.73 1.62 -1.96
CA TYR A 34 13.79 0.63 -1.93
C TYR A 34 14.06 0.07 -3.31
N LYS A 35 15.31 0.22 -3.78
CA LYS A 35 15.82 -0.37 -5.01
C LYS A 35 16.74 -1.55 -4.66
N PRO A 36 16.38 -2.81 -4.98
CA PRO A 36 17.22 -3.96 -4.69
C PRO A 36 18.50 -3.95 -5.52
N SER A 37 19.54 -4.63 -5.03
CA SER A 37 20.88 -4.65 -5.65
C SER A 37 20.93 -5.31 -7.03
N CYS A 38 19.92 -6.10 -7.38
CA CYS A 38 19.78 -6.68 -8.73
C CYS A 38 19.52 -5.62 -9.82
N ILE A 39 19.05 -4.40 -9.45
CA ILE A 39 18.81 -3.31 -10.40
C ILE A 39 20.05 -2.41 -10.44
N PRO A 40 20.81 -2.39 -11.55
CA PRO A 40 21.98 -1.54 -11.66
C PRO A 40 21.58 -0.04 -11.67
N ASP A 41 22.51 0.84 -11.33
CA ASP A 41 22.28 2.30 -11.33
C ASP A 41 22.02 2.86 -12.75
N ASN A 42 22.54 2.20 -13.76
CA ASN A 42 22.34 2.55 -15.16
C ASN A 42 21.92 1.29 -15.93
N PRO A 43 20.66 0.87 -15.84
CA PRO A 43 20.17 -0.28 -16.57
C PRO A 43 20.25 -0.01 -18.08
N GLY A 44 20.87 -0.94 -18.81
CA GLY A 44 20.92 -0.88 -20.27
C GLY A 44 19.55 -1.18 -20.90
N GLU A 45 19.45 -0.99 -22.22
CA GLU A 45 18.21 -1.28 -22.98
C GLU A 45 17.76 -2.74 -22.90
N ASP A 46 18.68 -3.65 -22.61
CA ASP A 46 18.41 -5.09 -22.47
C ASP A 46 18.02 -5.49 -21.03
N PHE A 47 17.92 -4.53 -20.10
CA PHE A 47 17.52 -4.84 -18.73
C PHE A 47 16.02 -5.13 -18.66
N GLU A 48 15.66 -6.30 -18.13
CA GLU A 48 14.25 -6.69 -17.96
C GLU A 48 13.58 -5.85 -16.87
N PRO A 49 12.45 -5.18 -17.16
CA PRO A 49 11.73 -4.40 -16.17
C PRO A 49 11.26 -5.23 -14.97
N VAL A 50 11.30 -4.63 -13.78
CA VAL A 50 11.02 -5.31 -12.51
C VAL A 50 9.65 -4.94 -11.95
N PRO A 51 9.07 -5.82 -11.09
CA PRO A 51 7.84 -5.50 -10.38
C PRO A 51 8.02 -4.35 -9.38
N LEU A 52 6.92 -3.65 -9.09
CA LEU A 52 6.80 -2.69 -8.00
C LEU A 52 5.73 -3.14 -7.01
N VAL A 53 6.03 -3.08 -5.73
CA VAL A 53 5.06 -3.28 -4.63
C VAL A 53 4.96 -1.98 -3.82
N LEU A 54 3.76 -1.48 -3.62
CA LEU A 54 3.50 -0.40 -2.68
C LEU A 54 3.05 -1.00 -1.35
N MET A 55 3.59 -0.50 -0.23
CA MET A 55 3.24 -1.00 1.10
C MET A 55 2.71 0.13 1.98
N PHE A 56 1.45 0.01 2.40
CA PHE A 56 0.75 1.05 3.15
C PHE A 56 0.75 0.76 4.65
N HIS A 57 1.17 1.74 5.44
CA HIS A 57 1.20 1.67 6.90
C HIS A 57 -0.20 1.70 7.52
N GLY A 58 -0.32 1.22 8.76
CA GLY A 58 -1.54 1.33 9.56
C GLY A 58 -1.77 2.73 10.13
N LEU A 59 -2.90 2.93 10.80
CA LEU A 59 -3.22 4.20 11.47
C LEU A 59 -2.12 4.56 12.49
N GLY A 60 -1.65 5.79 12.44
CA GLY A 60 -0.61 6.33 13.31
C GLY A 60 0.81 5.98 12.86
N GLY A 61 0.98 5.25 11.74
CA GLY A 61 2.26 4.88 11.18
C GLY A 61 2.77 5.83 10.10
N GLU A 62 3.94 5.52 9.59
CA GLU A 62 4.64 6.21 8.49
C GLU A 62 5.23 5.16 7.54
N GLY A 63 5.73 5.58 6.38
CA GLY A 63 6.32 4.66 5.40
C GLY A 63 7.44 3.81 5.99
N GLU A 64 8.32 4.39 6.81
CA GLU A 64 9.46 3.72 7.45
C GLU A 64 9.10 2.51 8.33
N ASP A 65 7.88 2.46 8.86
CA ASP A 65 7.43 1.36 9.73
C ASP A 65 7.42 -0.02 9.05
N ASN A 66 7.48 -0.05 7.72
CA ASN A 66 7.36 -1.26 6.91
C ASN A 66 8.68 -1.75 6.29
N TYR A 67 9.83 -1.20 6.69
CA TYR A 67 11.13 -1.51 6.06
C TYR A 67 11.57 -2.98 6.16
N ASP A 68 11.01 -3.78 7.03
CA ASP A 68 11.28 -5.22 7.11
C ASP A 68 10.97 -5.95 5.78
N PHE A 69 10.12 -5.35 4.92
CA PHE A 69 9.77 -5.90 3.62
C PHE A 69 10.91 -5.79 2.59
N THR A 70 11.92 -4.97 2.84
CA THR A 70 13.07 -4.77 1.94
C THR A 70 13.91 -6.04 1.75
N SER A 71 13.99 -6.91 2.77
CA SER A 71 14.70 -8.18 2.66
C SER A 71 14.07 -9.12 1.61
N LEU A 72 12.75 -9.16 1.56
CA LEU A 72 12.01 -9.94 0.55
C LEU A 72 12.20 -9.34 -0.86
N ALA A 73 12.20 -8.01 -0.93
CA ALA A 73 12.44 -7.28 -2.19
C ALA A 73 13.84 -7.56 -2.74
N GLU A 74 14.86 -7.57 -1.88
CA GLU A 74 16.23 -7.93 -2.24
C GLU A 74 16.33 -9.36 -2.79
N ASP A 75 15.76 -10.32 -2.07
CA ASP A 75 15.82 -11.74 -2.43
C ASP A 75 15.06 -12.08 -3.73
N SER A 76 14.02 -11.30 -4.05
CA SER A 76 13.10 -11.60 -5.16
C SER A 76 13.17 -10.59 -6.32
N CYS A 77 14.06 -9.61 -6.24
CA CYS A 77 14.30 -8.61 -7.27
C CYS A 77 13.04 -7.83 -7.70
N PHE A 78 12.39 -7.15 -6.75
CA PHE A 78 11.33 -6.19 -7.02
C PHE A 78 11.54 -4.91 -6.22
N MET A 79 11.08 -3.78 -6.74
CA MET A 79 11.11 -2.51 -6.02
C MET A 79 9.98 -2.41 -4.99
N VAL A 80 10.23 -1.74 -3.87
CA VAL A 80 9.19 -1.44 -2.88
C VAL A 80 9.13 0.05 -2.63
N ALA A 81 7.92 0.59 -2.68
CA ALA A 81 7.62 1.95 -2.27
C ALA A 81 6.83 1.93 -0.95
N PHE A 82 7.26 2.77 -0.02
CA PHE A 82 6.67 2.95 1.31
C PHE A 82 6.15 4.39 1.45
N PRO A 83 5.00 4.71 0.84
CA PRO A 83 4.45 6.05 0.94
C PRO A 83 3.90 6.32 2.35
N SER A 84 4.01 7.59 2.78
CA SER A 84 3.39 8.08 4.00
C SER A 84 2.05 8.74 3.68
N GLY A 85 1.00 8.32 4.39
CA GLY A 85 -0.32 8.93 4.33
C GLY A 85 -0.37 10.22 5.12
N MET A 86 -1.19 11.19 4.71
CA MET A 86 -1.37 12.43 5.45
C MET A 86 -1.99 12.16 6.82
N TYR A 87 -1.52 12.91 7.83
CA TYR A 87 -1.94 12.75 9.23
C TYR A 87 -1.72 11.33 9.79
N ASN A 88 -0.70 10.62 9.28
CA ASN A 88 -0.36 9.24 9.65
C ASN A 88 -1.52 8.25 9.41
N THR A 89 -2.31 8.49 8.35
CA THR A 89 -3.44 7.63 7.96
C THR A 89 -3.73 7.76 6.46
N TRP A 90 -4.79 7.13 6.00
CA TRP A 90 -5.24 7.11 4.62
C TRP A 90 -6.68 7.58 4.52
N ASN A 91 -7.06 8.19 3.43
CA ASN A 91 -8.45 8.50 3.14
C ASN A 91 -9.25 7.21 2.90
N LEU A 92 -9.98 6.80 3.93
CA LEU A 92 -10.89 5.65 3.91
C LEU A 92 -12.36 6.08 3.86
N GLY A 93 -12.61 7.36 3.66
CA GLY A 93 -13.91 7.98 3.73
C GLY A 93 -14.09 8.83 4.98
N PRO A 94 -15.11 9.71 5.00
CA PRO A 94 -15.25 10.77 6.00
C PRO A 94 -15.50 10.27 7.44
N GLU A 95 -16.07 9.08 7.59
CA GLU A 95 -16.40 8.47 8.88
C GLU A 95 -15.33 7.51 9.40
N ALA A 96 -14.24 7.32 8.63
CA ALA A 96 -13.17 6.41 9.03
C ALA A 96 -12.34 6.98 10.21
N PRO A 97 -11.81 6.14 11.10
CA PRO A 97 -10.90 6.59 12.15
C PRO A 97 -9.68 7.32 11.57
N GLY A 98 -9.47 8.58 11.96
CA GLY A 98 -8.43 9.43 11.39
C GLY A 98 -8.74 9.94 9.98
N GLY A 99 -9.98 9.77 9.52
CA GLY A 99 -10.41 10.12 8.16
C GLY A 99 -10.20 11.59 7.82
N HIS A 100 -9.90 11.83 6.57
CA HIS A 100 -9.74 13.14 5.93
C HIS A 100 -10.25 13.04 4.49
N ASP A 101 -10.36 14.16 3.81
CA ASP A 101 -10.86 14.28 2.43
C ASP A 101 -9.73 14.50 1.39
N ILE A 102 -8.46 14.27 1.79
CA ILE A 102 -7.32 14.40 0.88
C ILE A 102 -7.32 13.24 -0.12
N ASP A 103 -7.08 13.52 -1.39
CA ASP A 103 -7.09 12.53 -2.46
C ASP A 103 -5.82 11.68 -2.47
N ASP A 104 -5.80 10.65 -1.62
CA ASP A 104 -4.69 9.70 -1.57
C ASP A 104 -4.65 8.77 -2.80
N ILE A 105 -5.77 8.51 -3.45
CA ILE A 105 -5.81 7.63 -4.63
C ILE A 105 -5.04 8.27 -5.77
N SER A 106 -5.36 9.51 -6.13
CA SER A 106 -4.65 10.24 -7.18
C SER A 106 -3.18 10.48 -6.82
N TYR A 107 -2.87 10.68 -5.51
CA TYR A 107 -1.48 10.73 -5.04
C TYR A 107 -0.73 9.43 -5.37
N ILE A 108 -1.29 8.28 -5.05
CA ILE A 108 -0.64 6.97 -5.30
C ILE A 108 -0.49 6.70 -6.79
N GLU A 109 -1.47 7.08 -7.61
CA GLU A 109 -1.34 6.99 -9.07
C GLU A 109 -0.18 7.86 -9.59
N ALA A 110 -0.07 9.11 -9.12
CA ALA A 110 1.01 10.01 -9.49
C ALA A 110 2.38 9.51 -8.99
N LEU A 111 2.44 8.91 -7.80
CA LEU A 111 3.65 8.29 -7.26
C LEU A 111 4.12 7.13 -8.15
N VAL A 112 3.23 6.23 -8.55
CA VAL A 112 3.55 5.11 -9.48
C VAL A 112 4.10 5.67 -10.80
N ASP A 113 3.45 6.67 -11.38
CA ASP A 113 3.91 7.30 -12.62
C ASP A 113 5.28 7.99 -12.45
N THR A 114 5.51 8.60 -11.28
CA THR A 114 6.80 9.21 -10.95
C THR A 114 7.91 8.14 -10.89
N ILE A 115 7.69 7.06 -10.16
CA ILE A 115 8.67 5.96 -10.06
C ILE A 115 8.93 5.36 -11.45
N TYR A 116 7.90 5.12 -12.25
CA TYR A 116 8.03 4.60 -13.62
C TYR A 116 8.91 5.47 -14.53
N ASN A 117 8.90 6.78 -14.35
CA ASN A 117 9.72 7.69 -15.14
C ASN A 117 11.24 7.60 -14.83
N TYR A 118 11.60 7.10 -13.67
CA TYR A 118 13.01 7.03 -13.21
C TYR A 118 13.57 5.62 -13.13
N TYR A 119 12.72 4.59 -13.08
CA TYR A 119 13.13 3.21 -12.86
C TYR A 119 12.50 2.25 -13.88
N PRO A 120 13.18 1.15 -14.22
CA PRO A 120 12.72 0.18 -15.21
C PRO A 120 11.61 -0.72 -14.63
N LEU A 121 10.40 -0.20 -14.50
CA LEU A 121 9.25 -0.94 -13.97
C LEU A 121 8.49 -1.70 -15.06
N ASP A 122 8.06 -2.92 -14.74
CA ASP A 122 7.06 -3.65 -15.51
C ASP A 122 5.65 -3.18 -15.10
N THR A 123 5.00 -2.38 -15.94
CA THR A 123 3.68 -1.83 -15.68
C THR A 123 2.58 -2.89 -15.59
N ASN A 124 2.86 -4.14 -15.99
CA ASN A 124 1.95 -5.27 -15.79
C ASN A 124 2.18 -6.00 -14.45
N LYS A 125 3.13 -5.53 -13.64
CA LYS A 125 3.51 -6.11 -12.35
C LYS A 125 3.61 -5.06 -11.25
N ILE A 126 2.56 -4.25 -11.13
CA ILE A 126 2.41 -3.26 -10.06
C ILE A 126 1.40 -3.81 -9.05
N TYR A 127 1.83 -3.91 -7.80
CA TYR A 127 1.07 -4.49 -6.70
C TYR A 127 0.98 -3.52 -5.53
N ALA A 128 -0.04 -3.68 -4.70
CA ALA A 128 -0.10 -2.98 -3.43
C ALA A 128 -0.54 -3.90 -2.30
N THR A 129 -0.04 -3.62 -1.11
CA THR A 129 -0.42 -4.30 0.12
C THR A 129 -0.43 -3.32 1.28
N GLY A 130 -1.17 -3.66 2.33
CA GLY A 130 -1.22 -2.85 3.53
C GLY A 130 -1.85 -3.60 4.70
N HIS A 131 -1.62 -3.05 5.89
CA HIS A 131 -2.13 -3.60 7.15
C HIS A 131 -3.03 -2.57 7.83
N SER A 132 -4.12 -3.03 8.49
CA SER A 132 -5.05 -2.17 9.23
C SER A 132 -5.60 -1.04 8.34
N ALA A 133 -5.42 0.24 8.68
CA ALA A 133 -5.84 1.36 7.84
C ALA A 133 -5.23 1.28 6.42
N GLY A 134 -3.94 0.91 6.29
CA GLY A 134 -3.31 0.69 4.98
C GLY A 134 -3.93 -0.48 4.21
N GLY A 135 -4.39 -1.52 4.91
CA GLY A 135 -5.14 -2.61 4.30
C GLY A 135 -6.53 -2.17 3.83
N GLY A 136 -7.21 -1.31 4.59
CA GLY A 136 -8.47 -0.67 4.18
C GLY A 136 -8.27 0.20 2.92
N PHE A 137 -7.19 0.96 2.88
CA PHE A 137 -6.83 1.74 1.70
C PHE A 137 -6.50 0.86 0.50
N THR A 138 -5.79 -0.28 0.70
CA THR A 138 -5.57 -1.28 -0.35
C THR A 138 -6.90 -1.79 -0.92
N ASN A 139 -7.88 -2.07 -0.06
CA ASN A 139 -9.22 -2.47 -0.52
C ASN A 139 -9.91 -1.35 -1.32
N HIS A 140 -9.73 -0.09 -0.94
CA HIS A 140 -10.25 1.07 -1.66
C HIS A 140 -9.67 1.18 -3.08
N LEU A 141 -8.37 0.96 -3.24
CA LEU A 141 -7.71 0.96 -4.55
C LEU A 141 -8.32 -0.04 -5.52
N ALA A 142 -8.82 -1.19 -5.02
CA ALA A 142 -9.48 -2.19 -5.86
C ALA A 142 -10.69 -1.65 -6.63
N CYS A 143 -11.31 -0.61 -6.12
CA CYS A 143 -12.52 -0.01 -6.68
C CYS A 143 -12.27 1.30 -7.42
N ALA A 144 -11.13 1.92 -7.17
CA ALA A 144 -10.90 3.30 -7.58
C ALA A 144 -9.90 3.43 -8.74
N THR A 145 -9.05 2.43 -8.97
CA THR A 145 -7.99 2.53 -9.99
C THR A 145 -7.70 1.20 -10.68
N THR A 146 -7.19 1.29 -11.90
CA THR A 146 -6.72 0.14 -12.70
C THR A 146 -5.19 0.06 -12.76
N LYS A 147 -4.47 0.85 -11.97
CA LYS A 147 -3.01 0.89 -11.96
C LYS A 147 -2.36 -0.41 -11.45
N PHE A 148 -3.09 -1.20 -10.68
CA PHE A 148 -2.56 -2.39 -10.03
C PHE A 148 -2.96 -3.68 -10.75
N THR A 149 -2.06 -4.66 -10.71
CA THR A 149 -2.29 -6.00 -11.26
C THR A 149 -2.97 -6.91 -10.24
N ALA A 150 -2.62 -6.79 -8.98
CA ALA A 150 -3.27 -7.46 -7.86
C ALA A 150 -2.98 -6.73 -6.54
N LEU A 151 -3.82 -6.99 -5.54
CA LEU A 151 -3.77 -6.34 -4.24
C LEU A 151 -3.75 -7.38 -3.12
N GLY A 152 -3.13 -7.01 -1.97
CA GLY A 152 -3.09 -7.83 -0.77
C GLY A 152 -3.42 -7.01 0.47
N SER A 153 -4.50 -7.32 1.21
CA SER A 153 -4.83 -6.63 2.44
C SER A 153 -4.69 -7.54 3.65
N ALA A 154 -4.26 -6.96 4.78
CA ALA A 154 -4.11 -7.68 6.03
C ALA A 154 -4.82 -6.96 7.18
N ALA A 155 -5.59 -7.70 8.00
CA ALA A 155 -6.30 -7.21 9.17
C ALA A 155 -7.09 -5.92 8.87
N ALA A 156 -7.89 -5.94 7.81
CA ALA A 156 -8.57 -4.78 7.26
C ALA A 156 -9.97 -5.14 6.75
N TYR A 157 -10.77 -4.10 6.52
CA TYR A 157 -12.07 -4.20 5.87
C TYR A 157 -12.24 -3.04 4.87
N LEU A 158 -13.21 -3.16 3.99
CA LEU A 158 -13.61 -2.06 3.12
C LEU A 158 -14.56 -1.15 3.90
N TRP A 159 -14.10 0.06 4.23
CA TRP A 159 -14.85 0.98 5.10
C TRP A 159 -16.24 1.35 4.56
N THR A 160 -16.38 1.43 3.26
CA THR A 160 -17.65 1.71 2.59
C THR A 160 -18.78 0.71 2.89
N ALA A 161 -18.46 -0.43 3.52
CA ALA A 161 -19.42 -1.46 3.89
C ALA A 161 -19.95 -1.32 5.33
N PHE A 162 -19.40 -0.39 6.12
CA PHE A 162 -19.69 -0.27 7.53
C PHE A 162 -20.35 1.05 7.89
N GLU A 163 -21.63 1.00 8.00
CA GLU A 163 -22.41 1.96 8.73
C GLU A 163 -22.70 1.45 10.13
N HIS A 164 -22.55 2.37 11.07
CA HIS A 164 -23.06 2.34 12.43
C HIS A 164 -22.89 1.03 13.23
N TRP A 165 -22.07 1.12 14.23
CA TRP A 165 -21.95 0.17 15.34
C TRP A 165 -23.35 -0.17 15.89
N GLY A 166 -23.94 -1.30 15.43
CA GLY A 166 -25.09 -1.95 16.06
C GLY A 166 -26.48 -1.69 15.49
N GLU A 167 -26.65 -0.83 14.53
CA GLU A 167 -27.93 -0.61 13.85
C GLU A 167 -27.74 -0.93 12.35
N GLY A 168 -28.44 -1.93 11.83
CA GLY A 168 -28.22 -2.47 10.47
C GLY A 168 -28.05 -1.40 9.39
N LEU A 169 -27.43 -1.78 8.28
CA LEU A 169 -27.18 -0.97 7.08
C LEU A 169 -28.32 0.03 6.85
N ASP A 170 -28.04 1.32 7.05
CA ASP A 170 -28.93 2.36 6.57
C ASP A 170 -28.76 2.44 5.04
N SER A 171 -29.83 2.06 4.32
CA SER A 171 -29.79 1.94 2.86
C SER A 171 -29.46 3.24 2.14
N ASP A 172 -29.71 4.39 2.79
CA ASP A 172 -29.54 5.70 2.16
C ASP A 172 -28.05 6.14 2.20
N LEU A 173 -27.33 5.76 3.25
CA LEU A 173 -25.90 5.99 3.36
C LEU A 173 -25.10 4.97 2.50
N ALA A 174 -25.54 3.70 2.43
CA ALA A 174 -24.94 2.72 1.53
C ALA A 174 -25.02 3.16 0.06
N GLU A 175 -26.03 3.90 -0.32
CA GLU A 175 -26.19 4.47 -1.66
C GLU A 175 -25.23 5.66 -1.87
N GLU A 176 -24.98 6.49 -0.85
CA GLU A 176 -24.04 7.62 -0.88
C GLU A 176 -22.57 7.16 -0.91
N TYR A 177 -22.21 6.08 -0.20
CA TYR A 177 -20.83 5.55 -0.16
C TYR A 177 -20.53 4.50 -1.24
N ASN A 178 -21.52 3.90 -1.87
CA ASN A 178 -21.33 2.95 -2.99
C ASN A 178 -20.59 3.57 -4.19
N TYR A 179 -20.60 4.90 -4.35
CA TYR A 179 -19.88 5.55 -5.44
C TYR A 179 -18.35 5.47 -5.25
N LEU A 180 -17.85 5.31 -4.02
CA LEU A 180 -16.41 5.20 -3.75
C LEU A 180 -15.84 3.85 -4.15
N CYS A 181 -16.69 2.81 -4.29
CA CYS A 181 -16.26 1.48 -4.66
C CYS A 181 -17.27 0.82 -5.61
N ASP A 182 -17.44 1.38 -6.80
CA ASP A 182 -18.25 0.76 -7.85
C ASP A 182 -17.36 0.10 -8.91
N PRO A 183 -17.14 -1.24 -8.84
CA PRO A 183 -16.37 -1.97 -9.84
C PRO A 183 -16.96 -1.85 -11.25
N MET A 184 -18.25 -1.52 -11.37
CA MET A 184 -18.88 -1.26 -12.67
C MET A 184 -18.33 0.03 -13.30
N THR A 185 -17.88 0.98 -12.49
CA THR A 185 -17.30 2.23 -12.97
C THR A 185 -15.93 2.02 -13.60
N ILE A 186 -15.10 1.15 -13.01
CA ILE A 186 -13.75 0.85 -13.55
C ILE A 186 -13.75 -0.27 -14.60
N GLY A 187 -14.83 -1.07 -14.70
CA GLY A 187 -14.96 -2.13 -15.70
C GLY A 187 -13.91 -3.26 -15.60
N TYR A 188 -13.27 -3.40 -14.45
CA TYR A 188 -12.19 -4.34 -14.19
C TYR A 188 -12.37 -5.03 -12.83
N THR A 189 -12.10 -6.34 -12.79
CA THR A 189 -12.10 -7.12 -11.55
C THR A 189 -10.67 -7.26 -11.04
N MET A 190 -10.35 -6.61 -9.92
CA MET A 190 -9.04 -6.64 -9.31
C MET A 190 -8.81 -7.96 -8.56
N PRO A 191 -7.79 -8.75 -8.91
CA PRO A 191 -7.39 -9.90 -8.10
C PRO A 191 -6.94 -9.45 -6.70
N MET A 192 -7.50 -10.06 -5.65
CA MET A 192 -7.18 -9.71 -4.27
C MET A 192 -6.89 -10.95 -3.43
N ILE A 193 -5.95 -10.79 -2.48
CA ILE A 193 -5.75 -11.73 -1.36
C ILE A 193 -5.95 -10.97 -0.04
N HIS A 194 -6.65 -11.62 0.90
CA HIS A 194 -6.91 -11.05 2.21
C HIS A 194 -6.42 -11.97 3.32
N PHE A 195 -5.70 -11.41 4.29
CA PHE A 195 -5.20 -12.11 5.47
C PHE A 195 -5.84 -11.52 6.73
N HIS A 196 -6.38 -12.39 7.61
CA HIS A 196 -7.00 -11.94 8.85
C HIS A 196 -6.75 -12.90 10.00
N GLY A 197 -6.40 -12.35 11.17
CA GLY A 197 -6.23 -13.11 12.39
C GLY A 197 -7.59 -13.43 13.03
N ARG A 198 -7.87 -14.71 13.32
CA ARG A 198 -9.13 -15.11 13.98
C ARG A 198 -9.33 -14.53 15.40
N MET A 199 -8.26 -14.06 16.01
CA MET A 199 -8.27 -13.45 17.34
C MET A 199 -8.01 -11.94 17.27
N ASP A 200 -8.20 -11.33 16.12
CA ASP A 200 -8.10 -9.89 15.96
C ASP A 200 -9.28 -9.23 16.66
N TRP A 201 -8.98 -8.44 17.69
CA TRP A 201 -9.97 -7.71 18.47
C TRP A 201 -10.05 -6.23 18.10
N GLY A 202 -9.10 -5.75 17.28
CA GLY A 202 -9.09 -4.38 16.76
C GLY A 202 -9.88 -4.24 15.45
N VAL A 203 -9.70 -5.22 14.57
CA VAL A 203 -10.49 -5.36 13.34
C VAL A 203 -11.07 -6.77 13.32
N PHE A 204 -12.36 -6.90 13.54
CA PHE A 204 -12.98 -8.23 13.63
C PHE A 204 -12.92 -8.98 12.30
N VAL A 205 -12.58 -10.27 12.37
CA VAL A 205 -12.40 -11.12 11.17
C VAL A 205 -13.66 -11.16 10.29
N GLU A 206 -14.83 -11.10 10.88
CA GLU A 206 -16.12 -11.08 10.17
C GLU A 206 -16.24 -9.87 9.23
N TRP A 207 -15.62 -8.76 9.57
CA TRP A 207 -15.61 -7.57 8.71
C TRP A 207 -14.74 -7.77 7.48
N GLY A 208 -13.57 -8.40 7.65
CA GLY A 208 -12.71 -8.78 6.53
C GLY A 208 -13.38 -9.79 5.61
N GLU A 209 -14.07 -10.80 6.16
CA GLU A 209 -14.80 -11.80 5.39
C GLU A 209 -15.95 -11.16 4.58
N MET A 210 -16.69 -10.20 5.15
CA MET A 210 -17.74 -9.47 4.42
C MET A 210 -17.17 -8.67 3.25
N SER A 211 -16.04 -7.99 3.45
CA SER A 211 -15.37 -7.24 2.38
C SER A 211 -14.94 -8.15 1.23
N ALA A 212 -14.38 -9.33 1.54
CA ALA A 212 -13.97 -10.31 0.55
C ALA A 212 -15.18 -10.87 -0.24
N VAL A 213 -16.31 -11.15 0.44
CA VAL A 213 -17.54 -11.63 -0.19
C VAL A 213 -18.13 -10.56 -1.12
N GLN A 214 -18.17 -9.30 -0.69
CA GLN A 214 -18.65 -8.21 -1.53
C GLN A 214 -17.79 -8.02 -2.79
N GLY A 215 -16.46 -8.15 -2.67
CA GLY A 215 -15.56 -8.13 -3.82
C GLY A 215 -15.74 -9.31 -4.77
N ALA A 216 -16.13 -10.49 -4.26
CA ALA A 216 -16.33 -11.69 -5.08
C ALA A 216 -17.71 -11.77 -5.75
N LEU A 217 -18.71 -11.06 -5.22
CA LEU A 217 -20.10 -11.08 -5.75
C LEU A 217 -20.37 -9.99 -6.79
N ARG A 218 -19.39 -9.19 -7.12
CA ARG A 218 -19.42 -8.13 -8.13
C ARG A 218 -18.46 -8.44 -9.26
#